data_79ebbfa5ca2ab33dea267bb2ba5e5551
#
_entry.id   79ebbfa5ca2ab33dea267bb2ba5e5551
#
_cell.length_a   1.000
_cell.length_b   1.000
_cell.length_c   1.000
_cell.angle_alpha   90.00
_cell.angle_beta   90.00
_cell.angle_gamma   90.00
#
_symmetry.space_group_name_H-M   'P 1'
#
loop_
_entity.id
_entity.type
_entity.pdbx_description
1 polymer ?
#
loop_
_entity_poly.entity_id
_entity_poly.type
_entity_poly.pdbx_seq_one_letter_code
_entity_poly.pdbx_strand_id
1 'polypeptide(L)'
;LGLSGNDSYAERCKLHTVCGHDGGILHSEDGRISVVTYHGDFNYSAVNNLGVSYATGDYILLLNNDTEVITANWMEEMLMYAQREDVGAVGAKLYYADKTIQHAGVVIGLGAHRTAGHTHYRIPVQNLGYMGRLCYTQNATAVTGACLLVKKSLYEQVGGLDESFVISLNDVDFCLK
;
A
#
# COMPACT_ATOMS: atom_id res chain seq x y z
N LEU A 1 -19.98 -23.11 16.80
CA LEU A 1 -19.14 -22.23 17.61
C LEU A 1 -19.25 -20.84 17.04
N GLY A 2 -20.13 -20.01 17.69
CA GLY A 2 -20.39 -18.65 17.29
C GLY A 2 -19.20 -17.76 17.62
N LEU A 3 -18.65 -17.08 16.62
CA LEU A 3 -17.77 -15.95 16.81
C LEU A 3 -18.62 -14.69 16.80
N SER A 4 -19.12 -14.29 17.97
CA SER A 4 -19.61 -12.95 18.23
C SER A 4 -18.39 -12.07 18.52
N GLY A 5 -17.93 -11.33 17.56
CA GLY A 5 -16.74 -10.48 17.70
C GLY A 5 -16.56 -9.49 16.57
N ASN A 6 -17.67 -8.90 16.07
CA ASN A 6 -17.61 -7.99 14.92
C ASN A 6 -17.33 -6.51 15.24
N ASP A 7 -17.21 -6.13 16.53
CA ASP A 7 -17.10 -4.71 16.87
C ASP A 7 -15.67 -4.21 17.12
N SER A 8 -14.67 -5.11 17.20
CA SER A 8 -13.32 -4.70 17.63
C SER A 8 -12.37 -4.28 16.49
N TYR A 9 -12.64 -4.66 15.25
CA TYR A 9 -11.75 -4.33 14.12
C TYR A 9 -12.08 -2.97 13.49
N ALA A 10 -13.36 -2.63 13.36
CA ALA A 10 -13.76 -1.34 12.78
C ALA A 10 -13.39 -0.13 13.65
N GLU A 11 -13.36 -0.28 14.98
CA GLU A 11 -12.97 0.80 15.91
C GLU A 11 -11.46 1.09 15.91
N ARG A 12 -10.61 0.19 15.39
CA ARG A 12 -9.15 0.36 15.38
C ARG A 12 -8.60 0.94 14.06
N CYS A 13 -9.39 1.01 13.01
CA CYS A 13 -8.98 1.65 11.77
C CYS A 13 -9.14 3.17 11.88
N LYS A 14 -8.05 3.88 12.20
CA LYS A 14 -7.99 5.33 12.03
C LYS A 14 -7.37 5.62 10.67
N LEU A 15 -8.15 6.24 9.78
CA LEU A 15 -7.67 6.67 8.49
C LEU A 15 -7.01 8.04 8.66
N HIS A 16 -5.72 8.12 8.39
CA HIS A 16 -5.02 9.40 8.30
C HIS A 16 -4.78 9.69 6.83
N THR A 17 -5.42 10.73 6.32
CA THR A 17 -5.20 11.19 4.94
C THR A 17 -4.25 12.37 4.98
N VAL A 18 -3.11 12.25 4.29
CA VAL A 18 -2.20 13.37 4.06
C VAL A 18 -2.51 13.94 2.70
N CYS A 19 -3.00 15.19 2.66
CA CYS A 19 -3.19 15.94 1.43
C CYS A 19 -1.92 16.74 1.12
N GLY A 20 -1.26 16.43 0.00
CA GLY A 20 -0.23 17.29 -0.57
C GLY A 20 -0.84 18.45 -1.33
N HIS A 21 -0.29 19.64 -1.09
CA HIS A 21 -0.40 20.90 -1.84
C HIS A 21 -1.80 21.50 -2.10
N ASP A 22 -1.93 22.76 -1.60
CA ASP A 22 -2.97 23.75 -1.85
C ASP A 22 -4.41 23.45 -1.38
N GLY A 23 -4.64 23.64 -0.08
CA GLY A 23 -5.75 24.45 0.41
C GLY A 23 -7.17 23.92 0.28
N GLY A 24 -7.37 22.65 0.05
CA GLY A 24 -8.68 22.04 0.25
C GLY A 24 -8.78 21.44 1.65
N ILE A 25 -9.35 22.15 2.62
CA ILE A 25 -9.67 21.60 3.93
C ILE A 25 -10.81 20.59 3.74
N LEU A 26 -10.49 19.33 3.65
CA LEU A 26 -11.47 18.26 3.83
C LEU A 26 -11.75 18.19 5.34
N HIS A 27 -12.77 18.89 5.80
CA HIS A 27 -13.35 18.65 7.11
C HIS A 27 -14.08 17.31 7.05
N SER A 28 -13.50 16.28 7.63
CA SER A 28 -14.25 15.05 7.89
C SER A 28 -15.01 15.22 9.20
N GLU A 29 -16.31 15.00 9.16
CA GLU A 29 -17.14 14.89 10.37
C GLU A 29 -16.88 13.56 11.11
N ASP A 30 -16.19 12.61 10.45
CA ASP A 30 -15.79 11.34 11.05
C ASP A 30 -14.51 11.51 11.88
N GLY A 31 -14.62 11.36 13.19
CA GLY A 31 -13.49 11.49 14.13
C GLY A 31 -12.37 10.45 13.93
N ARG A 32 -12.56 9.49 13.02
CA ARG A 32 -11.51 8.52 12.61
C ARG A 32 -10.63 9.06 11.50
N ILE A 33 -11.04 10.14 10.83
CA ILE A 33 -10.31 10.76 9.73
C ILE A 33 -9.61 12.01 10.22
N SER A 34 -8.30 12.07 10.04
CA SER A 34 -7.49 13.26 10.31
C SER A 34 -6.84 13.72 9.01
N VAL A 35 -6.91 15.02 8.75
CA VAL A 35 -6.27 15.66 7.59
C VAL A 35 -5.00 16.34 8.08
N VAL A 36 -3.87 16.00 7.48
CA VAL A 36 -2.57 16.62 7.78
C VAL A 36 -2.07 17.30 6.52
N THR A 37 -1.70 18.58 6.63
CA THR A 37 -1.17 19.35 5.50
C THR A 37 0.36 19.22 5.45
N TYR A 38 0.87 18.84 4.30
CA TYR A 38 2.30 18.84 4.01
C TYR A 38 2.69 20.18 3.35
N HIS A 39 3.72 20.84 3.90
CA HIS A 39 4.24 22.10 3.39
C HIS A 39 5.62 21.87 2.75
N GLY A 40 5.69 21.97 1.44
CA GLY A 40 6.93 21.78 0.67
C GLY A 40 6.66 21.30 -0.75
N ASP A 41 7.70 21.12 -1.53
CA ASP A 41 7.59 20.51 -2.86
C ASP A 41 7.11 19.07 -2.73
N PHE A 42 6.30 18.62 -3.71
CA PHE A 42 5.75 17.28 -3.66
C PHE A 42 6.86 16.22 -3.57
N ASN A 43 6.79 15.40 -2.54
CA ASN A 43 7.66 14.26 -2.31
C ASN A 43 6.82 13.13 -1.71
N TYR A 44 6.58 12.08 -2.50
CA TYR A 44 5.74 10.95 -2.07
C TYR A 44 6.23 10.33 -0.76
N SER A 45 7.55 10.15 -0.63
CA SER A 45 8.15 9.57 0.57
C SER A 45 7.93 10.45 1.80
N ALA A 46 8.22 11.75 1.70
CA ALA A 46 8.06 12.69 2.80
C ALA A 46 6.59 12.84 3.23
N VAL A 47 5.67 12.91 2.28
CA VAL A 47 4.22 12.99 2.55
C VAL A 47 3.75 11.75 3.32
N ASN A 48 4.15 10.55 2.89
CA ASN A 48 3.77 9.32 3.58
C ASN A 48 4.45 9.17 4.95
N ASN A 49 5.74 9.51 5.09
CA ASN A 49 6.43 9.52 6.37
C ASN A 49 5.75 10.46 7.38
N LEU A 50 5.34 11.65 6.91
CA LEU A 50 4.57 12.59 7.73
C LEU A 50 3.23 11.95 8.17
N GLY A 51 2.49 11.34 7.25
CA GLY A 51 1.23 10.67 7.57
C GLY A 51 1.41 9.56 8.61
N VAL A 52 2.45 8.73 8.46
CA VAL A 52 2.76 7.66 9.41
C VAL A 52 3.09 8.20 10.80
N SER A 53 3.71 9.37 10.92
CA SER A 53 4.02 9.98 12.23
C SER A 53 2.76 10.33 13.05
N TYR A 54 1.63 10.54 12.40
CA TYR A 54 0.33 10.78 13.04
C TYR A 54 -0.48 9.48 13.25
N ALA A 55 -0.14 8.41 12.55
CA ALA A 55 -0.86 7.16 12.65
C ALA A 55 -0.67 6.51 14.02
N THR A 56 -1.76 5.98 14.60
CA THR A 56 -1.76 5.33 15.93
C THR A 56 -2.06 3.83 15.87
N GLY A 57 -2.33 3.27 14.69
CA GLY A 57 -2.60 1.85 14.50
C GLY A 57 -1.32 1.00 14.49
N ASP A 58 -1.48 -0.31 14.72
CA ASP A 58 -0.38 -1.29 14.69
C ASP A 58 0.09 -1.59 13.26
N TYR A 59 -0.75 -1.29 12.27
CA TYR A 59 -0.48 -1.48 10.85
C TYR A 59 -0.66 -0.16 10.10
N ILE A 60 0.19 0.06 9.12
CA ILE A 60 0.16 1.20 8.19
C ILE A 60 -0.26 0.69 6.82
N LEU A 61 -1.27 1.32 6.25
CA LEU A 61 -1.67 1.13 4.86
C LEU A 61 -1.32 2.39 4.07
N LEU A 62 -0.34 2.28 3.19
CA LEU A 62 -0.14 3.29 2.14
C LEU A 62 -1.16 3.00 1.05
N LEU A 63 -1.97 3.99 0.69
CA LEU A 63 -3.03 3.86 -0.29
C LEU A 63 -3.12 5.13 -1.11
N ASN A 64 -2.99 5.00 -2.43
CA ASN A 64 -3.19 6.12 -3.33
C ASN A 64 -4.67 6.54 -3.36
N ASN A 65 -4.90 7.84 -3.48
CA ASN A 65 -6.24 8.45 -3.47
C ASN A 65 -7.04 8.22 -4.76
N ASP A 66 -6.42 7.67 -5.80
CA ASP A 66 -7.02 7.33 -7.10
C ASP A 66 -7.34 5.83 -7.23
N THR A 67 -7.47 5.12 -6.11
CA THR A 67 -7.82 3.70 -6.07
C THR A 67 -9.30 3.47 -5.78
N GLU A 68 -9.87 2.45 -6.41
CA GLU A 68 -11.24 1.99 -6.20
C GLU A 68 -11.23 0.55 -5.70
N VAL A 69 -12.00 0.28 -4.64
CA VAL A 69 -12.10 -1.07 -4.04
C VAL A 69 -13.01 -1.95 -4.87
N ILE A 70 -12.49 -3.11 -5.31
CA ILE A 70 -13.24 -4.11 -6.07
C ILE A 70 -13.67 -5.26 -5.16
N THR A 71 -12.83 -5.70 -4.24
CA THR A 71 -13.07 -6.85 -3.36
C THR A 71 -13.46 -6.36 -1.97
N ALA A 72 -14.66 -6.69 -1.49
CA ALA A 72 -15.21 -6.14 -0.25
C ALA A 72 -14.35 -6.43 1.00
N ASN A 73 -13.76 -7.62 1.11
CA ASN A 73 -12.92 -8.06 2.23
C ASN A 73 -11.41 -7.90 1.97
N TRP A 74 -11.03 -6.98 1.10
CA TRP A 74 -9.62 -6.79 0.70
C TRP A 74 -8.68 -6.47 1.87
N MET A 75 -9.15 -5.70 2.84
CA MET A 75 -8.33 -5.29 3.98
C MET A 75 -8.08 -6.45 4.94
N GLU A 76 -9.09 -7.26 5.21
CA GLU A 76 -8.98 -8.47 6.01
C GLU A 76 -8.04 -9.49 5.36
N GLU A 77 -8.15 -9.64 4.04
CA GLU A 77 -7.26 -10.51 3.26
C GLU A 77 -5.80 -10.04 3.37
N MET A 78 -5.53 -8.74 3.22
CA MET A 78 -4.18 -8.21 3.38
C MET A 78 -3.66 -8.37 4.81
N LEU A 79 -4.51 -8.09 5.81
CA LEU A 79 -4.15 -8.19 7.23
C LEU A 79 -3.84 -9.63 7.63
N MET A 80 -4.56 -10.61 7.09
CA MET A 80 -4.31 -12.04 7.34
C MET A 80 -2.84 -12.43 7.05
N TYR A 81 -2.25 -11.87 5.99
CA TYR A 81 -0.84 -12.10 5.67
C TYR A 81 0.10 -11.20 6.46
N ALA A 82 -0.25 -9.91 6.64
CA ALA A 82 0.60 -8.95 7.34
C ALA A 82 0.84 -9.29 8.83
N GLN A 83 -0.02 -10.09 9.44
CA GLN A 83 0.15 -10.56 10.83
C GLN A 83 1.28 -11.57 10.99
N ARG A 84 1.69 -12.25 9.94
CA ARG A 84 2.75 -13.26 9.99
C ARG A 84 4.10 -12.62 10.27
N GLU A 85 4.96 -13.34 10.99
CA GLU A 85 6.30 -12.86 11.35
C GLU A 85 7.27 -12.88 10.16
N ASP A 86 7.02 -13.76 9.19
CA ASP A 86 7.85 -13.93 7.99
C ASP A 86 7.43 -13.03 6.82
N VAL A 87 6.45 -12.11 7.03
CA VAL A 87 5.94 -11.19 6.01
C VAL A 87 6.34 -9.76 6.36
N GLY A 88 7.14 -9.14 5.50
CA GLY A 88 7.57 -7.74 5.64
C GLY A 88 6.46 -6.76 5.25
N ALA A 89 5.92 -6.89 4.05
CA ALA A 89 4.84 -6.06 3.54
C ALA A 89 3.87 -6.87 2.67
N VAL A 90 2.65 -6.39 2.55
CA VAL A 90 1.61 -7.00 1.69
C VAL A 90 1.11 -5.97 0.70
N GLY A 91 1.11 -6.31 -0.58
CA GLY A 91 0.56 -5.47 -1.65
C GLY A 91 -0.68 -6.11 -2.27
N ALA A 92 -1.64 -5.28 -2.66
CA ALA A 92 -2.78 -5.73 -3.43
C ALA A 92 -2.46 -5.88 -4.91
N LYS A 93 -3.14 -6.80 -5.59
CA LYS A 93 -3.14 -6.85 -7.05
C LYS A 93 -4.00 -5.70 -7.58
N LEU A 94 -3.41 -4.86 -8.43
CA LEU A 94 -4.07 -3.65 -8.93
C LEU A 94 -4.35 -3.75 -10.43
N TYR A 95 -5.45 -3.13 -10.83
CA TYR A 95 -5.91 -3.08 -12.21
C TYR A 95 -6.04 -1.64 -12.69
N TYR A 96 -5.82 -1.44 -13.98
CA TYR A 96 -6.23 -0.21 -14.66
C TYR A 96 -7.72 -0.23 -15.01
N ALA A 97 -8.28 0.94 -15.26
CA ALA A 97 -9.69 1.08 -15.69
C ALA A 97 -10.00 0.31 -16.99
N ASP A 98 -9.00 0.09 -17.85
CA ASP A 98 -9.13 -0.71 -19.08
C ASP A 98 -9.11 -2.24 -18.84
N LYS A 99 -9.17 -2.66 -17.57
CA LYS A 99 -9.14 -4.07 -17.15
C LYS A 99 -7.84 -4.79 -17.53
N THR A 100 -6.74 -4.08 -17.50
CA THR A 100 -5.39 -4.67 -17.54
C THR A 100 -4.73 -4.61 -16.17
N ILE A 101 -3.75 -5.47 -15.92
CA ILE A 101 -3.01 -5.50 -14.66
C ILE A 101 -2.07 -4.30 -14.59
N GLN A 102 -2.18 -3.50 -13.52
CA GLN A 102 -1.23 -2.47 -13.16
C GLN A 102 -0.08 -3.06 -12.33
N HIS A 103 -0.43 -3.86 -11.31
CA HIS A 103 0.51 -4.44 -10.38
C HIS A 103 0.12 -5.86 -9.97
N ALA A 104 1.09 -6.76 -9.97
CA ALA A 104 0.99 -8.12 -9.42
C ALA A 104 2.35 -8.56 -8.86
N GLY A 105 3.04 -7.64 -8.17
CA GLY A 105 4.39 -7.80 -7.65
C GLY A 105 5.44 -7.10 -8.52
N VAL A 106 6.59 -6.87 -7.92
CA VAL A 106 7.78 -6.27 -8.55
C VAL A 106 8.92 -7.27 -8.54
N VAL A 107 9.72 -7.27 -9.60
CA VAL A 107 10.99 -8.00 -9.67
C VAL A 107 12.12 -7.04 -10.03
N ILE A 108 13.31 -7.32 -9.51
CA ILE A 108 14.53 -6.58 -9.81
C ILE A 108 15.12 -7.08 -11.15
N GLY A 109 15.74 -6.18 -11.90
CA GLY A 109 16.33 -6.47 -13.18
C GLY A 109 15.37 -6.40 -14.38
N LEU A 110 14.10 -6.08 -14.15
CA LEU A 110 13.10 -5.88 -15.19
C LEU A 110 12.98 -4.40 -15.57
N GLY A 111 12.45 -4.15 -16.75
CA GLY A 111 12.25 -2.80 -17.27
C GLY A 111 13.42 -2.29 -18.13
N ALA A 112 13.25 -1.11 -18.72
CA ALA A 112 14.17 -0.54 -19.69
C ALA A 112 15.59 -0.31 -19.12
N HIS A 113 15.67 0.04 -17.84
CA HIS A 113 16.93 0.33 -17.16
C HIS A 113 17.41 -0.86 -16.28
N ARG A 114 16.76 -2.02 -16.36
CA ARG A 114 17.08 -3.21 -15.56
C ARG A 114 17.13 -2.93 -14.03
N THR A 115 16.33 -2.00 -13.56
CA THR A 115 16.22 -1.64 -12.13
C THR A 115 15.18 -2.50 -11.45
N ALA A 116 13.92 -2.12 -11.59
CA ALA A 116 12.75 -2.84 -11.06
C ALA A 116 11.58 -2.66 -12.02
N GLY A 117 10.67 -3.63 -12.06
CA GLY A 117 9.49 -3.53 -12.89
C GLY A 117 8.35 -4.42 -12.40
N HIS A 118 7.13 -3.98 -12.70
CA HIS A 118 5.92 -4.73 -12.38
C HIS A 118 5.82 -6.00 -13.21
N THR A 119 5.54 -7.11 -12.55
CA THR A 119 5.25 -8.37 -13.23
C THR A 119 3.86 -8.30 -13.87
N HIS A 120 3.68 -8.99 -15.00
CA HIS A 120 2.39 -9.10 -15.69
C HIS A 120 1.76 -7.76 -16.09
N TYR A 121 2.57 -6.71 -16.23
CA TYR A 121 2.14 -5.36 -16.57
C TYR A 121 1.37 -5.33 -17.89
N ARG A 122 0.19 -4.68 -17.90
CA ARG A 122 -0.71 -4.54 -19.06
C ARG A 122 -1.27 -5.86 -19.63
N ILE A 123 -1.15 -6.97 -18.90
CA ILE A 123 -1.82 -8.21 -19.27
C ILE A 123 -3.32 -8.10 -18.90
N PRO A 124 -4.24 -8.60 -19.74
CA PRO A 124 -5.67 -8.60 -19.40
C PRO A 124 -5.98 -9.31 -18.08
N VAL A 125 -6.94 -8.78 -17.30
CA VAL A 125 -7.31 -9.30 -15.97
C VAL A 125 -7.74 -10.78 -15.96
N GLN A 126 -8.29 -11.26 -17.08
CA GLN A 126 -8.72 -12.65 -17.23
C GLN A 126 -7.55 -13.64 -17.38
N ASN A 127 -6.35 -13.14 -17.62
CA ASN A 127 -5.18 -13.99 -17.75
C ASN A 127 -4.81 -14.55 -16.38
N LEU A 128 -4.68 -15.87 -16.29
CA LEU A 128 -4.36 -16.56 -15.03
C LEU A 128 -2.85 -16.53 -14.71
N GLY A 129 -2.04 -16.04 -15.64
CA GLY A 129 -0.58 -16.11 -15.56
C GLY A 129 -0.04 -17.52 -15.75
N TYR A 130 1.30 -17.62 -15.85
CA TYR A 130 1.96 -18.93 -15.96
C TYR A 130 1.61 -19.81 -14.74
N MET A 131 1.05 -20.99 -15.01
CA MET A 131 0.59 -21.94 -13.97
C MET A 131 -0.36 -21.32 -12.93
N GLY A 132 -1.19 -20.36 -13.32
CA GLY A 132 -2.17 -19.75 -12.42
C GLY A 132 -1.59 -18.73 -11.42
N ARG A 133 -0.37 -18.27 -11.59
CA ARG A 133 0.30 -17.36 -10.62
C ARG A 133 -0.45 -16.07 -10.32
N LEU A 134 -1.38 -15.68 -11.17
CA LEU A 134 -2.23 -14.51 -10.94
C LEU A 134 -3.50 -14.82 -10.13
N CYS A 135 -3.71 -16.07 -9.71
CA CYS A 135 -4.92 -16.51 -9.02
C CYS A 135 -4.72 -16.74 -7.51
N TYR A 136 -3.49 -16.67 -7.02
CA TYR A 136 -3.19 -16.92 -5.60
C TYR A 136 -2.14 -15.94 -5.08
N THR A 137 -2.13 -15.76 -3.76
CA THR A 137 -1.12 -14.97 -3.07
C THR A 137 0.24 -15.62 -3.19
N GLN A 138 1.26 -14.83 -3.50
CA GLN A 138 2.62 -15.29 -3.71
C GLN A 138 3.64 -14.29 -3.16
N ASN A 139 4.83 -14.78 -2.88
CA ASN A 139 5.94 -13.91 -2.52
C ASN A 139 6.41 -13.12 -3.75
N ALA A 140 6.68 -11.85 -3.54
CA ALA A 140 7.25 -10.92 -4.51
C ALA A 140 8.51 -10.27 -3.90
N THR A 141 9.42 -9.78 -4.74
CA THR A 141 10.59 -9.05 -4.27
C THR A 141 10.21 -7.73 -3.64
N ALA A 142 9.22 -7.05 -4.22
CA ALA A 142 8.65 -5.82 -3.71
C ALA A 142 7.19 -5.68 -4.16
N VAL A 143 6.46 -4.80 -3.48
CA VAL A 143 5.08 -4.43 -3.79
C VAL A 143 4.99 -2.91 -3.92
N THR A 144 3.98 -2.42 -4.65
CA THR A 144 3.84 -0.98 -4.91
C THR A 144 3.24 -0.23 -3.74
N GLY A 145 3.74 0.98 -3.48
CA GLY A 145 3.18 1.91 -2.50
C GLY A 145 1.76 2.38 -2.83
N ALA A 146 1.27 2.14 -4.04
CA ALA A 146 -0.12 2.47 -4.38
C ALA A 146 -1.16 1.73 -3.51
N CYS A 147 -0.82 0.53 -3.01
CA CYS A 147 -1.57 -0.18 -1.97
C CYS A 147 -0.60 -1.15 -1.25
N LEU A 148 -0.03 -0.70 -0.12
CA LEU A 148 0.97 -1.43 0.65
C LEU A 148 0.60 -1.43 2.12
N LEU A 149 0.44 -2.61 2.71
CA LEU A 149 0.18 -2.81 4.13
C LEU A 149 1.44 -3.34 4.82
N VAL A 150 1.82 -2.74 5.94
CA VAL A 150 3.01 -3.10 6.72
C VAL A 150 2.77 -2.92 8.21
N LYS A 151 3.43 -3.68 9.08
CA LYS A 151 3.45 -3.42 10.53
C LYS A 151 4.11 -2.06 10.78
N LYS A 152 3.49 -1.22 11.63
CA LYS A 152 4.05 0.09 11.97
C LYS A 152 5.45 -0.03 12.58
N SER A 153 5.64 -0.99 13.47
CA SER A 153 6.94 -1.26 14.08
C SER A 153 8.04 -1.59 13.06
N LEU A 154 7.69 -2.34 12.00
CA LEU A 154 8.62 -2.65 10.93
C LEU A 154 8.90 -1.43 10.04
N TYR A 155 7.87 -0.63 9.73
CA TYR A 155 8.03 0.62 8.99
C TYR A 155 9.02 1.56 9.70
N GLU A 156 8.87 1.71 11.01
CA GLU A 156 9.74 2.52 11.86
C GLU A 156 11.16 1.93 11.96
N GLN A 157 11.27 0.60 12.09
CA GLN A 157 12.55 -0.11 12.20
C GLN A 157 13.44 0.10 10.96
N VAL A 158 12.84 0.10 9.76
CA VAL A 158 13.59 0.33 8.51
C VAL A 158 13.79 1.82 8.20
N GLY A 159 13.28 2.72 9.05
CA GLY A 159 13.42 4.16 8.90
C GLY A 159 12.46 4.80 7.92
N GLY A 160 11.36 4.13 7.58
CA GLY A 160 10.35 4.61 6.63
C GLY A 160 10.82 4.61 5.18
N LEU A 161 10.11 5.39 4.37
CA LEU A 161 10.47 5.64 2.96
C LEU A 161 11.66 6.59 2.89
N ASP A 162 12.61 6.32 2.00
CA ASP A 162 13.74 7.22 1.75
C ASP A 162 13.29 8.45 0.93
N GLU A 163 13.39 9.63 1.53
CA GLU A 163 12.93 10.89 0.94
C GLU A 163 13.80 11.37 -0.25
N SER A 164 14.94 10.75 -0.47
CA SER A 164 15.72 10.96 -1.70
C SER A 164 15.02 10.41 -2.94
N PHE A 165 14.14 9.42 -2.78
CA PHE A 165 13.25 8.91 -3.83
C PHE A 165 11.93 9.70 -3.83
N VAL A 166 11.89 10.79 -4.59
CA VAL A 166 10.78 11.76 -4.58
C VAL A 166 9.46 11.17 -5.10
N ILE A 167 9.50 10.38 -6.18
CA ILE A 167 8.30 9.90 -6.89
C ILE A 167 8.30 8.40 -7.11
N SER A 168 9.43 7.79 -7.47
CA SER A 168 9.48 6.39 -7.90
C SER A 168 10.61 5.62 -7.23
N LEU A 169 10.45 4.28 -7.18
CA LEU A 169 11.36 3.32 -6.54
C LEU A 169 11.45 3.43 -5.02
N ASN A 170 10.74 4.34 -4.38
CA ASN A 170 10.65 4.47 -2.93
C ASN A 170 10.04 3.23 -2.26
N ASP A 171 9.00 2.66 -2.87
CA ASP A 171 8.36 1.42 -2.46
C ASP A 171 9.26 0.20 -2.67
N VAL A 172 10.02 0.17 -3.75
CA VAL A 172 11.00 -0.89 -4.02
C VAL A 172 12.15 -0.83 -3.01
N ASP A 173 12.74 0.35 -2.79
CA ASP A 173 13.77 0.58 -1.78
C ASP A 173 13.28 0.14 -0.39
N PHE A 174 12.07 0.57 -0.02
CA PHE A 174 11.45 0.21 1.24
C PHE A 174 11.30 -1.31 1.43
N CYS A 175 10.86 -2.03 0.39
CA CYS A 175 10.70 -3.48 0.45
C CYS A 175 12.04 -4.25 0.49
N LEU A 176 13.15 -3.62 0.11
CA LEU A 176 14.49 -4.23 0.10
C LEU A 176 15.29 -4.01 1.39
N LYS A 177 14.82 -3.12 2.26
CA LYS A 177 15.40 -2.88 3.61
C LYS A 177 15.02 -3.98 4.58
#